data_05a0bec873ac648319cb45f0718a90f6
#
_entry.id   05a0bec873ac648319cb45f0718a90f6
#
_cell.length_a   1.000
_cell.length_b   1.000
_cell.length_c   1.000
_cell.angle_alpha   90.00
_cell.angle_beta   90.00
_cell.angle_gamma   90.00
#
_symmetry.space_group_name_H-M   'P 1'
#
loop_
_entity.id
_entity.type
_entity.pdbx_description
1 polymer ?
#
loop_
_entity_poly.entity_id
_entity_poly.type
_entity_poly.pdbx_seq_one_letter_code
_entity_poly.pdbx_strand_id
1 'polypeptide(L)'
;ASRGALWVLDYKTAPDALPVLVPMEGYPDSYDFHPHGMSLFVYDENHARMFVANERAAASTIEVLDLERSHEWRAQYVRTLQHPVGTHMPNALHAVGPHELYVSNSKLVSHRPPPRASYEAAIAAQLGNFLAPWLYVALTYRPLFHIFSFLDDLLGLGYVSHVRFTDDGDVTHSIFAQRISFANGVVVSGEQLYVAATGAAGIYVYDRHKKAASKRRTYVPLPFLPDNLALTVPSEHRTSPGVLAAGHPSLSDMHLYALHSTPARRAPSWVAEVWYNASSSTEHDEAGVPFPSDRAIPRLPYGWHVQTLFQSSGRHAPDVSAATTALWDPTPQGHGAFFVTSLYGPSPLLCKGMYS
;
A
#
# COMPACT_ATOMS: atom_id res chain seq x y z
N ALA A 1 -16.24 -18.60 -2.51
CA ALA A 1 -15.46 -17.49 -3.05
C ALA A 1 -14.28 -18.08 -3.83
N SER A 2 -13.88 -17.48 -4.96
CA SER A 2 -12.67 -17.88 -5.67
C SER A 2 -11.46 -17.57 -4.81
N ARG A 3 -10.52 -18.51 -4.70
CA ARG A 3 -9.25 -18.32 -4.00
C ARG A 3 -8.33 -17.48 -4.89
N GLY A 4 -7.70 -16.44 -4.34
CA GLY A 4 -6.66 -15.68 -5.01
C GLY A 4 -5.43 -16.54 -5.30
N ALA A 5 -4.50 -16.04 -6.11
CA ALA A 5 -3.29 -16.74 -6.49
C ALA A 5 -2.13 -15.76 -6.68
N LEU A 6 -0.91 -16.30 -6.69
CA LEU A 6 0.31 -15.58 -7.02
C LEU A 6 0.67 -15.82 -8.49
N TRP A 7 1.10 -14.76 -9.16
CA TRP A 7 1.50 -14.81 -10.56
C TRP A 7 2.81 -14.08 -10.76
N VAL A 8 3.64 -14.58 -11.64
CA VAL A 8 4.88 -13.95 -12.07
C VAL A 8 4.83 -13.64 -13.55
N LEU A 9 5.32 -12.46 -13.91
CA LEU A 9 5.47 -12.03 -15.30
C LEU A 9 6.94 -11.70 -15.57
N ASP A 10 7.56 -12.42 -16.51
CA ASP A 10 8.89 -12.09 -17.01
C ASP A 10 8.77 -11.07 -18.14
N TYR A 11 8.66 -9.82 -17.78
CA TYR A 11 8.53 -8.72 -18.75
C TYR A 11 9.85 -8.33 -19.44
N LYS A 12 11.00 -8.83 -18.95
CA LYS A 12 12.33 -8.52 -19.54
C LYS A 12 12.64 -9.44 -20.71
N THR A 13 12.51 -10.74 -20.51
CA THR A 13 12.89 -11.74 -21.51
C THR A 13 11.71 -12.20 -22.37
N ALA A 14 10.51 -12.16 -21.83
CA ALA A 14 9.27 -12.57 -22.49
C ALA A 14 8.12 -11.57 -22.27
N PRO A 15 8.26 -10.32 -22.77
CA PRO A 15 7.34 -9.23 -22.44
C PRO A 15 5.90 -9.43 -22.93
N ASP A 16 5.70 -10.30 -23.90
CA ASP A 16 4.38 -10.61 -24.47
C ASP A 16 3.83 -11.95 -23.92
N ALA A 17 4.58 -12.61 -23.03
CA ALA A 17 4.11 -13.83 -22.39
C ALA A 17 3.00 -13.53 -21.36
N LEU A 18 2.14 -14.51 -21.17
CA LEU A 18 1.15 -14.44 -20.10
C LEU A 18 1.84 -14.67 -18.75
N PRO A 19 1.32 -14.06 -17.67
CA PRO A 19 1.78 -14.36 -16.32
C PRO A 19 1.65 -15.86 -16.02
N VAL A 20 2.65 -16.40 -15.33
CA VAL A 20 2.70 -17.81 -14.92
C VAL A 20 2.25 -17.92 -13.47
N LEU A 21 1.43 -18.91 -13.17
CA LEU A 21 0.99 -19.22 -11.81
C LEU A 21 2.17 -19.69 -10.96
N VAL A 22 2.34 -19.11 -9.78
CA VAL A 22 3.33 -19.55 -8.78
C VAL A 22 2.64 -20.52 -7.82
N PRO A 23 3.01 -21.81 -7.81
CA PRO A 23 2.46 -22.77 -6.86
C PRO A 23 2.80 -22.38 -5.42
N MET A 24 1.80 -22.45 -4.52
CA MET A 24 1.97 -22.25 -3.08
C MET A 24 2.02 -23.63 -2.39
N GLU A 25 3.22 -24.10 -2.08
CA GLU A 25 3.43 -25.38 -1.43
C GLU A 25 3.23 -25.26 0.09
N GLY A 26 2.55 -26.22 0.71
CA GLY A 26 2.32 -26.26 2.16
C GLY A 26 1.30 -25.25 2.68
N TYR A 27 0.71 -24.41 1.83
CA TYR A 27 -0.35 -23.48 2.27
C TYR A 27 -1.62 -24.26 2.62
N PRO A 28 -2.19 -24.07 3.84
CA PRO A 28 -3.31 -24.88 4.30
C PRO A 28 -4.55 -24.76 3.40
N ASP A 29 -5.12 -25.89 2.98
CA ASP A 29 -6.32 -25.91 2.11
C ASP A 29 -7.53 -25.25 2.74
N SER A 30 -7.62 -25.28 4.07
CA SER A 30 -8.70 -24.63 4.84
C SER A 30 -8.61 -23.12 4.90
N TYR A 31 -7.48 -22.54 4.43
CA TYR A 31 -7.27 -21.11 4.47
C TYR A 31 -7.69 -20.47 3.14
N ASP A 32 -8.54 -19.47 3.24
CA ASP A 32 -8.83 -18.59 2.13
C ASP A 32 -7.66 -17.63 1.88
N PHE A 33 -7.43 -17.29 0.61
CA PHE A 33 -6.36 -16.40 0.19
C PHE A 33 -6.94 -15.24 -0.63
N HIS A 34 -7.02 -14.07 0.00
CA HIS A 34 -7.50 -12.82 -0.60
C HIS A 34 -6.42 -11.76 -0.44
N PRO A 35 -5.37 -11.80 -1.31
CA PRO A 35 -4.21 -10.93 -1.17
C PRO A 35 -4.58 -9.47 -1.40
N HIS A 36 -4.06 -8.60 -0.56
CA HIS A 36 -4.09 -7.15 -0.65
C HIS A 36 -2.68 -6.62 -0.95
N GLY A 37 -2.03 -6.00 0.04
CA GLY A 37 -0.66 -5.54 -0.08
C GLY A 37 0.34 -6.68 -0.01
N MET A 38 1.46 -6.52 -0.71
CA MET A 38 2.57 -7.47 -0.65
C MET A 38 3.91 -6.74 -0.55
N SER A 39 4.89 -7.41 0.04
CA SER A 39 6.26 -6.93 0.10
C SER A 39 7.24 -8.08 -0.01
N LEU A 40 8.40 -7.82 -0.61
CA LEU A 40 9.47 -8.78 -0.76
C LEU A 40 10.69 -8.34 0.05
N PHE A 41 11.31 -9.30 0.73
CA PHE A 41 12.69 -9.20 1.19
C PHE A 41 13.53 -10.11 0.31
N VAL A 42 14.35 -9.51 -0.56
CA VAL A 42 15.14 -10.24 -1.55
C VAL A 42 16.48 -10.64 -0.94
N TYR A 43 16.81 -11.93 -0.96
CA TYR A 43 18.10 -12.45 -0.53
C TYR A 43 19.11 -12.42 -1.69
N ASP A 44 18.68 -12.91 -2.85
CA ASP A 44 19.46 -12.99 -4.09
C ASP A 44 18.52 -13.07 -5.31
N GLU A 45 19.07 -13.35 -6.49
CA GLU A 45 18.32 -13.42 -7.76
C GLU A 45 17.27 -14.55 -7.79
N ASN A 46 17.42 -15.56 -6.95
CA ASN A 46 16.59 -16.77 -6.95
C ASN A 46 15.80 -16.96 -5.65
N HIS A 47 16.08 -16.18 -4.61
CA HIS A 47 15.48 -16.36 -3.31
C HIS A 47 14.94 -15.03 -2.75
N ALA A 48 13.72 -15.06 -2.27
CA ALA A 48 13.11 -13.94 -1.58
C ALA A 48 12.12 -14.44 -0.52
N ARG A 49 11.90 -13.66 0.53
CA ARG A 49 10.78 -13.85 1.44
C ARG A 49 9.67 -12.88 1.07
N MET A 50 8.48 -13.40 0.84
CA MET A 50 7.28 -12.63 0.51
C MET A 50 6.38 -12.53 1.72
N PHE A 51 5.85 -11.34 1.95
CA PHE A 51 4.81 -11.06 2.92
C PHE A 51 3.56 -10.62 2.17
N VAL A 52 2.42 -11.21 2.50
CA VAL A 52 1.15 -10.90 1.85
C VAL A 52 0.10 -10.57 2.90
N ALA A 53 -0.41 -9.34 2.89
CA ALA A 53 -1.62 -9.00 3.64
C ALA A 53 -2.78 -9.79 3.06
N ASN A 54 -3.43 -10.60 3.88
CA ASN A 54 -4.49 -11.51 3.46
C ASN A 54 -5.77 -11.21 4.23
N GLU A 55 -6.81 -10.77 3.54
CA GLU A 55 -8.11 -10.48 4.13
C GLU A 55 -8.98 -11.75 4.20
N ARG A 56 -8.66 -12.64 5.14
CA ARG A 56 -9.41 -13.88 5.35
C ARG A 56 -10.80 -13.62 5.93
N ALA A 57 -11.71 -14.55 5.66
CA ALA A 57 -13.08 -14.45 6.19
C ALA A 57 -13.15 -14.41 7.74
N ALA A 58 -12.23 -15.09 8.42
CA ALA A 58 -12.19 -15.17 9.87
C ALA A 58 -11.47 -13.97 10.52
N ALA A 59 -10.40 -13.47 9.91
CA ALA A 59 -9.62 -12.33 10.39
C ALA A 59 -8.57 -11.96 9.32
N SER A 60 -8.12 -10.72 9.29
CA SER A 60 -6.97 -10.32 8.47
C SER A 60 -5.68 -10.86 9.06
N THR A 61 -4.79 -11.29 8.19
CA THR A 61 -3.50 -11.92 8.53
C THR A 61 -2.40 -11.43 7.60
N ILE A 62 -1.16 -11.80 7.90
CA ILE A 62 -0.05 -11.68 6.96
C ILE A 62 0.51 -13.07 6.73
N GLU A 63 0.49 -13.52 5.49
CA GLU A 63 1.08 -14.79 5.10
C GLU A 63 2.56 -14.58 4.78
N VAL A 64 3.41 -15.47 5.29
CA VAL A 64 4.85 -15.49 5.04
C VAL A 64 5.16 -16.67 4.13
N LEU A 65 5.76 -16.38 2.99
CA LEU A 65 6.11 -17.33 1.96
C LEU A 65 7.58 -17.17 1.59
N ASP A 66 8.33 -18.25 1.47
CA ASP A 66 9.65 -18.19 0.87
C ASP A 66 9.56 -18.53 -0.62
N LEU A 67 10.05 -17.61 -1.44
CA LEU A 67 10.09 -17.75 -2.89
C LEU A 67 11.43 -18.31 -3.31
N GLU A 68 11.38 -19.34 -4.14
CA GLU A 68 12.56 -19.97 -4.74
C GLU A 68 12.37 -20.12 -6.26
N ARG A 69 13.41 -19.82 -7.02
CA ARG A 69 13.49 -20.02 -8.46
C ARG A 69 14.56 -21.04 -8.80
N SER A 70 14.16 -22.22 -9.25
CA SER A 70 15.05 -23.18 -9.91
C SER A 70 14.91 -23.09 -11.44
N HIS A 71 13.92 -23.73 -12.03
CA HIS A 71 13.46 -23.53 -13.41
C HIS A 71 12.23 -22.62 -13.46
N GLU A 72 11.38 -22.77 -12.46
CA GLU A 72 10.13 -21.98 -12.27
C GLU A 72 10.12 -21.45 -10.85
N TRP A 73 9.34 -20.36 -10.65
CA TRP A 73 9.10 -19.83 -9.31
C TRP A 73 8.15 -20.72 -8.52
N ARG A 74 8.48 -20.95 -7.25
CA ARG A 74 7.64 -21.63 -6.25
C ARG A 74 7.58 -20.80 -4.99
N ALA A 75 6.47 -20.89 -4.28
CA ALA A 75 6.26 -20.23 -3.00
C ALA A 75 6.05 -21.31 -1.93
N GLN A 76 7.00 -21.45 -1.01
CA GLN A 76 6.89 -22.34 0.14
C GLN A 76 6.23 -21.56 1.29
N TYR A 77 5.11 -22.05 1.78
CA TYR A 77 4.46 -21.46 2.96
C TYR A 77 5.32 -21.68 4.21
N VAL A 78 5.57 -20.59 4.94
CA VAL A 78 6.32 -20.61 6.20
C VAL A 78 5.33 -20.56 7.37
N ARG A 79 4.54 -19.48 7.43
CA ARG A 79 3.55 -19.30 8.50
C ARG A 79 2.58 -18.16 8.22
N THR A 80 1.55 -18.10 9.04
CA THR A 80 0.64 -16.95 9.15
C THR A 80 1.00 -16.10 10.37
N LEU A 81 1.14 -14.79 10.19
CA LEU A 81 1.25 -13.83 11.27
C LEU A 81 -0.14 -13.27 11.58
N GLN A 82 -0.54 -13.38 12.85
CA GLN A 82 -1.77 -12.78 13.35
C GLN A 82 -1.51 -12.15 14.71
N HIS A 83 -1.79 -10.86 14.82
CA HIS A 83 -1.65 -10.13 16.07
C HIS A 83 -2.77 -9.11 16.21
N PRO A 84 -3.46 -9.01 17.36
CA PRO A 84 -4.65 -8.16 17.55
C PRO A 84 -4.46 -6.70 17.14
N VAL A 85 -3.26 -6.16 17.31
CA VAL A 85 -2.91 -4.77 17.00
C VAL A 85 -1.97 -4.70 15.80
N GLY A 86 -0.95 -5.57 15.74
CA GLY A 86 0.08 -5.52 14.71
C GLY A 86 -0.45 -5.75 13.30
N THR A 87 -1.47 -6.63 13.17
CA THR A 87 -2.08 -7.03 11.89
C THR A 87 -3.61 -6.92 11.92
N HIS A 88 -4.14 -5.85 12.51
CA HIS A 88 -5.59 -5.68 12.71
C HIS A 88 -6.37 -5.55 11.39
N MET A 89 -5.97 -4.61 10.56
CA MET A 89 -6.48 -4.40 9.19
C MET A 89 -5.31 -4.05 8.25
N PRO A 90 -4.41 -5.03 8.00
CA PRO A 90 -3.23 -4.80 7.19
C PRO A 90 -3.63 -4.48 5.75
N ASN A 91 -3.15 -3.35 5.25
CA ASN A 91 -3.38 -2.91 3.88
C ASN A 91 -2.10 -3.07 3.05
N ALA A 92 -1.05 -2.33 3.37
CA ALA A 92 0.24 -2.42 2.72
C ALA A 92 1.35 -2.83 3.70
N LEU A 93 2.40 -3.39 3.15
CA LEU A 93 3.53 -3.94 3.88
C LEU A 93 4.83 -3.40 3.31
N HIS A 94 5.85 -3.22 4.17
CA HIS A 94 7.22 -3.02 3.73
C HIS A 94 8.19 -3.82 4.59
N ALA A 95 8.80 -4.83 4.00
CA ALA A 95 9.80 -5.67 4.64
C ALA A 95 11.14 -4.93 4.74
N VAL A 96 11.69 -4.83 5.94
CA VAL A 96 13.03 -4.28 6.20
C VAL A 96 14.01 -5.36 6.62
N GLY A 97 13.54 -6.56 6.77
CA GLY A 97 14.30 -7.77 7.08
C GLY A 97 13.46 -9.02 6.86
N PRO A 98 14.08 -10.21 6.93
CA PRO A 98 13.37 -11.48 6.74
C PRO A 98 12.34 -11.77 7.85
N HIS A 99 12.45 -11.08 8.98
CA HIS A 99 11.59 -11.25 10.16
C HIS A 99 11.09 -9.90 10.70
N GLU A 100 11.15 -8.86 9.88
CA GLU A 100 10.84 -7.49 10.32
C GLU A 100 10.17 -6.70 9.20
N LEU A 101 9.00 -6.10 9.52
CA LEU A 101 8.22 -5.34 8.56
C LEU A 101 7.43 -4.20 9.19
N TYR A 102 7.15 -3.18 8.39
CA TYR A 102 6.15 -2.16 8.69
C TYR A 102 4.83 -2.54 8.03
N VAL A 103 3.74 -2.36 8.77
CA VAL A 103 2.38 -2.71 8.35
C VAL A 103 1.48 -1.51 8.51
N SER A 104 0.89 -1.03 7.44
CA SER A 104 -0.20 -0.05 7.54
C SER A 104 -1.50 -0.77 7.88
N ASN A 105 -2.16 -0.34 8.94
CA ASN A 105 -3.50 -0.76 9.31
C ASN A 105 -4.47 0.37 8.95
N SER A 106 -5.28 0.16 7.92
CA SER A 106 -6.02 1.24 7.26
C SER A 106 -7.07 1.89 8.16
N LYS A 107 -7.73 1.10 9.00
CA LYS A 107 -8.85 1.52 9.84
C LYS A 107 -8.88 0.77 11.17
N LEU A 108 -9.60 1.33 12.14
CA LEU A 108 -9.97 0.63 13.37
C LEU A 108 -11.32 -0.09 13.20
N VAL A 109 -12.27 0.51 12.48
CA VAL A 109 -13.58 -0.07 12.20
C VAL A 109 -13.49 -1.12 11.10
N SER A 110 -13.78 -2.38 11.43
CA SER A 110 -13.69 -3.50 10.51
C SER A 110 -15.06 -4.00 10.06
N HIS A 111 -15.24 -4.26 8.77
CA HIS A 111 -16.43 -4.95 8.22
C HIS A 111 -16.58 -6.37 8.74
N ARG A 112 -15.47 -6.99 9.09
CA ARG A 112 -15.37 -8.35 9.64
C ARG A 112 -14.63 -8.25 10.95
N PRO A 113 -15.31 -7.86 12.06
CA PRO A 113 -14.63 -7.67 13.32
C PRO A 113 -13.97 -8.99 13.75
N PRO A 114 -12.69 -8.94 14.13
CA PRO A 114 -12.00 -10.10 14.68
C PRO A 114 -12.64 -10.52 16.01
N PRO A 115 -12.21 -11.64 16.60
CA PRO A 115 -12.68 -12.05 17.92
C PRO A 115 -12.61 -10.91 18.93
N ARG A 116 -13.60 -10.85 19.84
CA ARG A 116 -13.80 -9.70 20.75
C ARG A 116 -12.52 -9.25 21.45
N ALA A 117 -11.78 -10.18 22.06
CA ALA A 117 -10.55 -9.84 22.77
C ALA A 117 -9.50 -9.16 21.87
N SER A 118 -9.37 -9.63 20.62
CA SER A 118 -8.45 -9.05 19.65
C SER A 118 -8.88 -7.64 19.22
N TYR A 119 -10.19 -7.42 19.04
CA TYR A 119 -10.71 -6.12 18.66
C TYR A 119 -10.63 -5.11 19.81
N GLU A 120 -10.97 -5.52 21.02
CA GLU A 120 -10.81 -4.69 22.22
C GLU A 120 -9.33 -4.28 22.41
N ALA A 121 -8.38 -5.19 22.17
CA ALA A 121 -6.96 -4.87 22.21
C ALA A 121 -6.56 -3.82 21.15
N ALA A 122 -7.07 -3.91 19.93
CA ALA A 122 -6.83 -2.92 18.88
C ALA A 122 -7.43 -1.55 19.25
N ILE A 123 -8.64 -1.51 19.77
CA ILE A 123 -9.29 -0.28 20.26
C ILE A 123 -8.50 0.32 21.42
N ALA A 124 -8.12 -0.51 22.40
CA ALA A 124 -7.37 -0.07 23.57
C ALA A 124 -6.01 0.57 23.21
N ALA A 125 -5.34 0.00 22.23
CA ALA A 125 -4.06 0.52 21.73
C ALA A 125 -4.18 1.91 21.09
N GLN A 126 -5.35 2.25 20.54
CA GLN A 126 -5.61 3.53 19.88
C GLN A 126 -6.29 4.55 20.79
N LEU A 127 -7.27 4.12 21.58
CA LEU A 127 -8.21 4.98 22.30
C LEU A 127 -8.21 4.77 23.83
N GLY A 128 -7.46 3.78 24.32
CA GLY A 128 -7.29 3.49 25.73
C GLY A 128 -8.18 2.36 26.25
N ASN A 129 -7.68 1.68 27.29
CA ASN A 129 -8.28 0.47 27.86
C ASN A 129 -9.69 0.70 28.44
N PHE A 130 -9.93 1.86 29.04
CA PHE A 130 -11.22 2.15 29.70
C PHE A 130 -12.38 2.18 28.70
N LEU A 131 -12.15 2.68 27.50
CA LEU A 131 -13.20 2.82 26.48
C LEU A 131 -13.36 1.57 25.62
N ALA A 132 -12.37 0.68 25.60
CA ALA A 132 -12.33 -0.44 24.65
C ALA A 132 -13.57 -1.36 24.70
N PRO A 133 -14.08 -1.81 25.85
CA PRO A 133 -15.27 -2.68 25.91
C PRO A 133 -16.54 -2.01 25.37
N TRP A 134 -16.73 -0.73 25.66
CA TRP A 134 -17.88 0.05 25.22
C TRP A 134 -17.81 0.36 23.74
N LEU A 135 -16.64 0.75 23.26
CA LEU A 135 -16.40 1.04 21.85
C LEU A 135 -16.49 -0.23 21.00
N TYR A 136 -16.07 -1.39 21.52
CA TYR A 136 -16.27 -2.66 20.80
C TYR A 136 -17.74 -2.86 20.43
N VAL A 137 -18.64 -2.72 21.39
CA VAL A 137 -20.09 -2.86 21.16
C VAL A 137 -20.60 -1.85 20.15
N ALA A 138 -20.19 -0.57 20.28
CA ALA A 138 -20.59 0.48 19.38
C ALA A 138 -20.10 0.27 17.96
N LEU A 139 -18.81 -0.04 17.77
CA LEU A 139 -18.16 -0.18 16.46
C LEU A 139 -18.58 -1.46 15.70
N THR A 140 -19.05 -2.48 16.43
CA THR A 140 -19.55 -3.72 15.82
C THR A 140 -21.07 -3.72 15.58
N TYR A 141 -21.78 -2.66 16.00
CA TYR A 141 -23.21 -2.52 15.78
C TYR A 141 -23.51 -2.22 14.31
N ARG A 142 -23.87 -3.23 13.55
CA ARG A 142 -24.05 -3.19 12.09
C ARG A 142 -24.87 -2.01 11.54
N PRO A 143 -26.03 -1.63 12.13
CA PRO A 143 -26.81 -0.49 11.63
C PRO A 143 -26.05 0.84 11.61
N LEU A 144 -25.04 1.01 12.47
CA LEU A 144 -24.25 2.23 12.58
C LEU A 144 -22.87 2.11 11.90
N PHE A 145 -22.57 0.96 11.28
CA PHE A 145 -21.26 0.68 10.68
C PHE A 145 -20.77 1.80 9.77
N HIS A 146 -21.60 2.28 8.85
CA HIS A 146 -21.20 3.34 7.89
C HIS A 146 -20.88 4.66 8.60
N ILE A 147 -21.62 4.98 9.67
CA ILE A 147 -21.37 6.18 10.47
C ILE A 147 -20.02 6.06 11.18
N PHE A 148 -19.77 4.91 11.83
CA PHE A 148 -18.51 4.68 12.54
C PHE A 148 -17.33 4.56 11.58
N SER A 149 -17.49 3.96 10.40
CA SER A 149 -16.45 3.90 9.39
C SER A 149 -16.11 5.30 8.86
N PHE A 150 -17.09 6.16 8.67
CA PHE A 150 -16.86 7.56 8.31
C PHE A 150 -16.15 8.35 9.43
N LEU A 151 -16.57 8.14 10.68
CA LEU A 151 -15.89 8.76 11.83
C LEU A 151 -14.45 8.26 12.01
N ASP A 152 -14.18 6.99 11.71
CA ASP A 152 -12.83 6.43 11.69
C ASP A 152 -11.93 7.20 10.71
N ASP A 153 -12.40 7.40 9.49
CA ASP A 153 -11.67 8.17 8.47
C ASP A 153 -11.46 9.63 8.89
N LEU A 154 -12.51 10.25 9.46
CA LEU A 154 -12.45 11.64 9.92
C LEU A 154 -11.51 11.84 11.11
N LEU A 155 -11.50 10.91 12.05
CA LEU A 155 -10.62 10.90 13.22
C LEU A 155 -9.21 10.42 12.91
N GLY A 156 -9.02 9.79 11.72
CA GLY A 156 -7.75 9.24 11.29
C GLY A 156 -7.28 8.12 12.20
N LEU A 157 -8.13 7.10 12.45
CA LEU A 157 -7.77 6.01 13.36
C LEU A 157 -6.89 4.92 12.73
N GLY A 158 -6.47 5.09 11.47
CA GLY A 158 -5.44 4.26 10.85
C GLY A 158 -4.07 4.49 11.47
N TYR A 159 -3.21 3.50 11.38
CA TYR A 159 -1.88 3.52 11.98
C TYR A 159 -0.88 2.60 11.26
N VAL A 160 0.39 2.75 11.58
CA VAL A 160 1.47 1.87 11.14
C VAL A 160 2.02 1.10 12.33
N SER A 161 2.06 -0.22 12.20
CA SER A 161 2.73 -1.12 13.13
C SER A 161 4.11 -1.48 12.63
N HIS A 162 5.07 -1.60 13.55
CA HIS A 162 6.35 -2.23 13.33
C HIS A 162 6.26 -3.63 13.94
N VAL A 163 6.34 -4.66 13.10
CA VAL A 163 6.13 -6.06 13.44
C VAL A 163 7.44 -6.81 13.32
N ARG A 164 7.76 -7.62 14.33
CA ARG A 164 8.88 -8.55 14.35
C ARG A 164 8.39 -9.93 14.76
N PHE A 165 9.01 -10.96 14.22
CA PHE A 165 8.65 -12.34 14.50
C PHE A 165 9.85 -13.28 14.33
N THR A 166 9.70 -14.54 14.68
CA THR A 166 10.58 -15.65 14.31
C THR A 166 9.77 -16.70 13.58
N ASP A 167 10.39 -17.60 12.83
CA ASP A 167 9.63 -18.56 12.00
C ASP A 167 8.77 -19.52 12.84
N ASP A 168 9.16 -19.78 14.08
CA ASP A 168 8.52 -20.70 15.03
C ASP A 168 8.02 -20.02 16.33
N GLY A 169 8.28 -18.72 16.49
CA GLY A 169 8.03 -18.00 17.75
C GLY A 169 6.87 -17.01 17.70
N ASP A 170 6.86 -16.14 18.68
CA ASP A 170 5.84 -15.13 18.85
C ASP A 170 5.97 -13.97 17.87
N VAL A 171 4.83 -13.35 17.60
CA VAL A 171 4.75 -12.08 16.88
C VAL A 171 4.76 -10.94 17.88
N THR A 172 5.76 -10.09 17.79
CA THR A 172 5.86 -8.88 18.58
C THR A 172 5.57 -7.65 17.73
N HIS A 173 5.06 -6.59 18.33
CA HIS A 173 4.75 -5.36 17.62
C HIS A 173 4.99 -4.12 18.47
N SER A 174 5.15 -2.99 17.80
CA SER A 174 4.99 -1.67 18.38
C SER A 174 4.24 -0.77 17.41
N ILE A 175 3.41 0.15 17.92
CA ILE A 175 2.79 1.15 17.06
C ILE A 175 3.86 2.19 16.72
N PHE A 176 4.16 2.29 15.43
CA PHE A 176 5.16 3.21 14.92
C PHE A 176 4.60 4.62 14.68
N ALA A 177 3.43 4.73 14.03
CA ALA A 177 2.74 5.98 13.74
C ALA A 177 1.23 5.81 13.89
N GLN A 178 0.56 6.87 14.33
CA GLN A 178 -0.89 6.88 14.58
C GLN A 178 -1.54 8.11 13.94
N ARG A 179 -2.87 8.14 13.95
CA ARG A 179 -3.70 9.24 13.46
C ARG A 179 -3.48 9.52 11.98
N ILE A 180 -3.60 8.46 11.19
CA ILE A 180 -3.48 8.49 9.73
C ILE A 180 -4.85 8.19 9.15
N SER A 181 -5.45 9.16 8.47
CA SER A 181 -6.73 8.96 7.81
C SER A 181 -6.57 7.98 6.65
N PHE A 182 -7.09 6.78 6.82
CA PHE A 182 -6.94 5.64 5.92
C PHE A 182 -5.46 5.38 5.57
N ALA A 183 -4.71 4.80 6.53
CA ALA A 183 -3.32 4.43 6.32
C ALA A 183 -3.22 3.34 5.23
N ASN A 184 -2.61 3.67 4.09
CA ASN A 184 -2.51 2.81 2.92
C ASN A 184 -1.05 2.48 2.61
N GLY A 185 -0.55 2.72 1.41
CA GLY A 185 0.82 2.41 1.02
C GLY A 185 1.87 2.79 2.06
N VAL A 186 2.82 1.91 2.32
CA VAL A 186 3.95 2.14 3.22
C VAL A 186 5.24 1.71 2.57
N VAL A 187 6.27 2.59 2.58
CA VAL A 187 7.62 2.27 2.11
C VAL A 187 8.68 2.89 2.99
N VAL A 188 9.85 2.26 3.02
CA VAL A 188 11.02 2.73 3.76
C VAL A 188 12.14 3.02 2.77
N SER A 189 12.73 4.22 2.89
CA SER A 189 13.93 4.62 2.16
C SER A 189 14.94 5.19 3.15
N GLY A 190 16.04 4.48 3.36
CA GLY A 190 17.05 4.85 4.36
C GLY A 190 16.44 5.02 5.75
N GLU A 191 16.58 6.21 6.31
CA GLU A 191 16.05 6.55 7.65
C GLU A 191 14.59 7.03 7.65
N GLN A 192 13.96 7.09 6.49
CA GLN A 192 12.62 7.63 6.34
C GLN A 192 11.59 6.53 6.07
N LEU A 193 10.42 6.67 6.68
CA LEU A 193 9.24 5.88 6.39
C LEU A 193 8.18 6.80 5.83
N TYR A 194 7.64 6.42 4.67
CA TYR A 194 6.59 7.14 3.95
C TYR A 194 5.30 6.37 4.07
N VAL A 195 4.20 7.07 4.35
CA VAL A 195 2.87 6.47 4.48
C VAL A 195 1.87 7.25 3.66
N ALA A 196 1.20 6.58 2.74
CA ALA A 196 0.05 7.14 2.04
C ALA A 196 -1.11 7.32 3.04
N ALA A 197 -1.59 8.54 3.15
CA ALA A 197 -2.78 8.88 3.91
C ALA A 197 -3.90 9.18 2.92
N THR A 198 -4.59 8.13 2.46
CA THR A 198 -5.59 8.24 1.40
C THR A 198 -6.67 9.25 1.75
N GLY A 199 -7.22 9.17 2.97
CA GLY A 199 -8.26 10.09 3.41
C GLY A 199 -7.79 11.54 3.58
N ALA A 200 -6.49 11.77 3.76
CA ALA A 200 -5.90 13.10 3.85
C ALA A 200 -5.36 13.63 2.50
N ALA A 201 -5.35 12.82 1.45
CA ALA A 201 -4.78 13.14 0.14
C ALA A 201 -3.33 13.59 0.20
N GLY A 202 -2.45 12.74 0.73
CA GLY A 202 -1.03 13.07 0.82
C GLY A 202 -0.20 11.97 1.44
N ILE A 203 1.07 12.25 1.63
CA ILE A 203 2.04 11.34 2.19
C ILE A 203 2.58 11.90 3.49
N TYR A 204 2.53 11.12 4.56
CA TYR A 204 3.27 11.40 5.79
C TYR A 204 4.67 10.82 5.71
N VAL A 205 5.66 11.64 6.08
CA VAL A 205 7.07 11.24 6.15
C VAL A 205 7.50 11.23 7.61
N TYR A 206 8.04 10.11 8.06
CA TYR A 206 8.48 9.88 9.43
C TYR A 206 9.98 9.54 9.48
N ASP A 207 10.64 9.92 10.55
CA ASP A 207 11.99 9.48 10.86
C ASP A 207 11.92 8.17 11.66
N ARG A 208 12.54 7.11 11.15
CA ARG A 208 12.49 5.77 11.76
C ARG A 208 13.16 5.66 13.12
N HIS A 209 14.16 6.49 13.37
CA HIS A 209 15.00 6.40 14.58
C HIS A 209 14.46 7.25 15.75
N LYS A 210 13.54 8.15 15.51
CA LYS A 210 12.94 8.96 16.58
C LYS A 210 11.82 8.21 17.30
N LYS A 211 11.81 8.30 18.66
CA LYS A 211 10.78 7.63 19.48
C LYS A 211 9.41 8.32 19.36
N ALA A 212 8.42 7.51 19.16
CA ALA A 212 6.97 7.60 19.23
C ALA A 212 6.25 8.95 18.93
N ALA A 213 6.19 9.91 19.77
CA ALA A 213 5.25 11.04 19.65
C ALA A 213 5.70 12.17 18.69
N SER A 214 6.99 12.26 18.39
CA SER A 214 7.59 13.33 17.58
C SER A 214 8.13 12.87 16.22
N LYS A 215 7.69 11.70 15.75
CA LYS A 215 8.24 11.04 14.55
C LYS A 215 7.82 11.70 13.25
N ARG A 216 6.67 12.35 13.21
CA ARG A 216 6.16 12.98 12.00
C ARG A 216 7.08 14.11 11.58
N ARG A 217 7.73 13.93 10.45
CA ARG A 217 8.68 14.90 9.90
C ARG A 217 7.96 15.91 9.01
N THR A 218 7.15 15.43 8.08
CA THR A 218 6.53 16.27 7.05
C THR A 218 5.24 15.62 6.55
N TYR A 219 4.33 16.45 6.08
CA TYR A 219 3.18 16.05 5.29
C TYR A 219 3.34 16.64 3.89
N VAL A 220 3.34 15.78 2.87
CA VAL A 220 3.41 16.17 1.47
C VAL A 220 2.03 15.97 0.86
N PRO A 221 1.28 17.06 0.61
CA PRO A 221 -0.05 16.97 0.02
C PRO A 221 0.02 16.57 -1.46
N LEU A 222 -0.98 15.81 -1.93
CA LEU A 222 -1.12 15.38 -3.31
C LEU A 222 -2.47 15.84 -3.89
N PRO A 223 -2.54 16.08 -5.21
CA PRO A 223 -3.79 16.44 -5.88
C PRO A 223 -4.75 15.26 -6.11
N PHE A 224 -4.45 14.11 -5.53
CA PHE A 224 -5.22 12.88 -5.61
C PHE A 224 -5.12 12.11 -4.29
N LEU A 225 -5.96 11.11 -4.13
CA LEU A 225 -5.98 10.19 -2.98
C LEU A 225 -4.96 9.08 -3.23
N PRO A 226 -3.77 9.11 -2.58
CA PRO A 226 -2.77 8.07 -2.81
C PRO A 226 -3.24 6.73 -2.23
N ASP A 227 -2.99 5.66 -2.98
CA ASP A 227 -3.23 4.28 -2.57
C ASP A 227 -1.90 3.65 -2.16
N ASN A 228 -1.24 2.89 -3.02
CA ASN A 228 0.04 2.27 -2.68
C ASN A 228 1.24 3.15 -3.06
N LEU A 229 2.34 2.88 -2.36
CA LEU A 229 3.63 3.52 -2.58
C LEU A 229 4.65 2.48 -3.04
N ALA A 230 5.60 2.91 -3.89
CA ALA A 230 6.78 2.15 -4.25
C ALA A 230 8.01 3.06 -4.28
N LEU A 231 9.20 2.50 -4.16
CA LEU A 231 10.44 3.27 -4.30
C LEU A 231 10.82 3.36 -5.78
N THR A 232 11.36 4.52 -6.17
CA THR A 232 12.12 4.64 -7.41
C THR A 232 13.60 4.41 -7.14
N VAL A 233 14.37 4.19 -8.18
CA VAL A 233 15.82 4.18 -8.05
C VAL A 233 16.38 5.61 -8.06
N PRO A 234 17.57 5.84 -7.50
CA PRO A 234 18.31 7.08 -7.71
C PRO A 234 18.50 7.37 -9.20
N SER A 235 18.43 8.62 -9.60
CA SER A 235 18.71 9.06 -10.97
C SER A 235 19.97 9.91 -11.01
N GLU A 236 20.47 10.24 -12.21
CA GLU A 236 21.64 11.11 -12.36
C GLU A 236 21.50 12.48 -11.67
N HIS A 237 20.25 12.94 -11.53
CA HIS A 237 19.93 14.22 -10.87
C HIS A 237 19.57 14.08 -9.40
N ARG A 238 19.52 12.85 -8.86
CA ARG A 238 19.10 12.56 -7.49
C ARG A 238 19.91 11.44 -6.87
N THR A 239 20.51 11.70 -5.75
CA THR A 239 21.26 10.70 -4.96
C THR A 239 20.37 9.83 -4.08
N SER A 240 19.12 10.25 -3.87
CA SER A 240 18.14 9.53 -3.04
C SER A 240 16.97 9.00 -3.88
N PRO A 241 16.44 7.82 -3.57
CA PRO A 241 15.22 7.33 -4.20
C PRO A 241 14.06 8.30 -4.01
N GLY A 242 13.22 8.43 -5.03
CA GLY A 242 11.90 9.02 -4.91
C GLY A 242 10.88 7.98 -4.44
N VAL A 243 9.66 8.43 -4.25
CA VAL A 243 8.50 7.58 -3.91
C VAL A 243 7.46 7.73 -5.01
N LEU A 244 7.11 6.62 -5.66
CA LEU A 244 5.95 6.58 -6.55
C LEU A 244 4.70 6.49 -5.69
N ALA A 245 3.71 7.33 -5.98
CA ALA A 245 2.37 7.26 -5.42
C ALA A 245 1.38 7.07 -6.56
N ALA A 246 0.65 5.97 -6.53
CA ALA A 246 -0.50 5.75 -7.41
C ALA A 246 -1.78 6.01 -6.63
N GLY A 247 -2.86 6.45 -7.31
CA GLY A 247 -4.10 6.70 -6.60
C GLY A 247 -5.23 7.28 -7.46
N HIS A 248 -6.21 7.84 -6.77
CA HIS A 248 -7.53 8.20 -7.30
C HIS A 248 -7.74 9.70 -7.26
N PRO A 249 -7.84 10.39 -8.41
CA PRO A 249 -8.16 11.82 -8.45
C PRO A 249 -9.57 12.14 -7.97
N SER A 250 -10.52 11.22 -8.19
CA SER A 250 -11.93 11.38 -7.84
C SER A 250 -12.42 10.24 -6.94
N LEU A 251 -12.80 10.58 -5.71
CA LEU A 251 -13.36 9.60 -4.76
C LEU A 251 -14.76 9.16 -5.19
N SER A 252 -15.55 10.07 -5.74
CA SER A 252 -16.92 9.79 -6.21
C SER A 252 -16.91 8.79 -7.37
N ASP A 253 -16.04 8.98 -8.36
CA ASP A 253 -15.92 8.07 -9.50
C ASP A 253 -15.39 6.69 -9.08
N MET A 254 -14.42 6.66 -8.14
CA MET A 254 -13.92 5.42 -7.58
C MET A 254 -15.04 4.63 -6.86
N HIS A 255 -15.84 5.28 -6.02
CA HIS A 255 -16.98 4.66 -5.35
C HIS A 255 -18.04 4.14 -6.33
N LEU A 256 -18.39 4.94 -7.32
CA LEU A 256 -19.36 4.54 -8.34
C LEU A 256 -18.85 3.38 -9.19
N TYR A 257 -17.55 3.35 -9.47
CA TYR A 257 -16.90 2.23 -10.17
C TYR A 257 -16.92 0.96 -9.31
N ALA A 258 -16.56 1.06 -8.04
CA ALA A 258 -16.59 -0.06 -7.10
C ALA A 258 -18.00 -0.66 -6.93
N LEU A 259 -19.04 0.17 -6.90
CA LEU A 259 -20.42 -0.29 -6.74
C LEU A 259 -21.02 -0.92 -8.00
N HIS A 260 -20.57 -0.51 -9.17
CA HIS A 260 -21.24 -0.86 -10.42
C HIS A 260 -20.35 -1.54 -11.46
N SER A 261 -19.05 -1.71 -11.23
CA SER A 261 -18.00 -2.40 -12.02
C SER A 261 -18.37 -2.71 -13.50
N THR A 262 -19.04 -1.77 -14.17
CA THR A 262 -19.43 -1.89 -15.58
C THR A 262 -18.39 -1.21 -16.46
N PRO A 263 -18.14 -1.69 -17.69
CA PRO A 263 -17.23 -1.03 -18.63
C PRO A 263 -17.55 0.44 -18.92
N ALA A 264 -18.80 0.86 -18.68
CA ALA A 264 -19.27 2.23 -18.90
C ALA A 264 -18.94 3.19 -17.76
N ARG A 265 -18.59 2.68 -16.58
CA ARG A 265 -18.24 3.50 -15.42
C ARG A 265 -16.79 3.19 -15.01
N ARG A 266 -15.90 4.10 -15.28
CA ARG A 266 -14.50 3.98 -14.98
C ARG A 266 -14.04 5.17 -14.16
N ALA A 267 -13.08 4.95 -13.26
CA ALA A 267 -12.52 6.00 -12.42
C ALA A 267 -11.18 6.50 -12.98
N PRO A 268 -10.88 7.79 -12.88
CA PRO A 268 -9.59 8.32 -13.27
C PRO A 268 -8.47 7.76 -12.39
N SER A 269 -7.25 7.79 -12.94
CA SER A 269 -6.03 7.31 -12.31
C SER A 269 -4.95 8.38 -12.36
N TRP A 270 -4.11 8.43 -11.33
CA TRP A 270 -2.94 9.31 -11.28
C TRP A 270 -1.75 8.59 -10.65
N VAL A 271 -0.58 8.74 -11.25
CA VAL A 271 0.68 8.32 -10.66
C VAL A 271 1.63 9.50 -10.68
N ALA A 272 2.22 9.79 -9.53
CA ALA A 272 3.23 10.81 -9.37
C ALA A 272 4.47 10.26 -8.64
N GLU A 273 5.61 10.83 -8.96
CA GLU A 273 6.82 10.66 -8.18
C GLU A 273 6.97 11.83 -7.21
N VAL A 274 7.35 11.51 -5.98
CA VAL A 274 7.54 12.46 -4.89
C VAL A 274 8.95 12.31 -4.35
N TRP A 275 9.70 13.41 -4.24
CA TRP A 275 11.07 13.38 -3.69
C TRP A 275 11.41 14.66 -2.95
N TYR A 276 12.49 14.61 -2.19
CA TYR A 276 13.03 15.76 -1.47
C TYR A 276 14.38 16.18 -2.04
N ASN A 277 14.56 17.49 -2.32
CA ASN A 277 15.82 18.09 -2.70
C ASN A 277 16.04 19.39 -1.93
N ALA A 278 16.97 19.37 -0.97
CA ALA A 278 17.25 20.52 -0.11
C ALA A 278 17.88 21.72 -0.87
N SER A 279 18.49 21.48 -2.03
CA SER A 279 19.20 22.51 -2.80
C SER A 279 18.29 23.25 -3.79
N SER A 280 17.06 22.81 -3.96
CA SER A 280 16.12 23.42 -4.87
C SER A 280 15.46 24.65 -4.25
N SER A 281 15.69 25.82 -4.85
CA SER A 281 15.03 27.08 -4.51
C SER A 281 13.70 27.27 -5.27
N THR A 282 13.30 26.34 -6.12
CA THR A 282 12.11 26.47 -6.96
C THR A 282 10.85 26.16 -6.16
N GLU A 283 10.05 27.18 -5.99
CA GLU A 283 8.74 27.08 -5.30
C GLU A 283 7.66 26.34 -6.10
N HIS A 284 7.90 26.01 -7.36
CA HIS A 284 6.90 25.46 -8.27
C HIS A 284 7.56 24.51 -9.28
N ASP A 285 7.62 23.22 -8.96
CA ASP A 285 7.52 22.25 -10.03
C ASP A 285 6.02 22.06 -10.31
N GLU A 286 5.59 22.54 -11.47
CA GLU A 286 4.26 22.31 -11.96
C GLU A 286 4.07 20.80 -12.10
N ALA A 287 3.32 20.22 -11.19
CA ALA A 287 2.67 18.94 -11.47
C ALA A 287 1.97 19.15 -12.82
N GLY A 288 2.41 18.44 -13.85
CA GLY A 288 1.98 18.68 -15.23
C GLY A 288 0.48 18.91 -15.36
N VAL A 289 0.04 19.47 -16.47
CA VAL A 289 -1.32 19.96 -16.70
C VAL A 289 -2.36 19.06 -16.00
N PRO A 290 -3.08 19.57 -15.00
CA PRO A 290 -3.93 18.73 -14.18
C PRO A 290 -5.06 18.18 -15.02
N PHE A 291 -5.19 16.88 -15.03
CA PHE A 291 -6.46 16.23 -15.31
C PHE A 291 -7.51 16.77 -14.33
N PRO A 292 -8.78 16.87 -14.70
CA PRO A 292 -9.80 17.31 -13.76
C PRO A 292 -9.77 16.41 -12.52
N SER A 293 -9.24 16.93 -11.45
CA SER A 293 -9.24 16.36 -10.12
C SER A 293 -10.29 17.11 -9.32
N ASP A 294 -10.98 16.40 -8.43
CA ASP A 294 -11.90 17.04 -7.47
C ASP A 294 -11.15 17.95 -6.47
N ARG A 295 -9.81 18.01 -6.59
CA ARG A 295 -8.93 18.71 -5.67
C ARG A 295 -8.06 19.73 -6.36
N ALA A 296 -7.85 20.87 -5.71
CA ALA A 296 -6.89 21.86 -6.15
C ALA A 296 -5.46 21.32 -6.03
N ILE A 297 -4.55 21.77 -6.89
CA ILE A 297 -3.12 21.49 -6.77
C ILE A 297 -2.63 22.09 -5.44
N PRO A 298 -2.12 21.28 -4.51
CA PRO A 298 -1.72 21.76 -3.21
C PRO A 298 -0.36 22.46 -3.28
N ARG A 299 -0.15 23.42 -2.37
CA ARG A 299 1.17 23.99 -2.16
C ARG A 299 2.07 22.98 -1.44
N LEU A 300 3.24 22.67 -2.02
CA LEU A 300 4.21 21.75 -1.45
C LEU A 300 5.04 22.39 -0.33
N PRO A 301 5.48 21.61 0.66
CA PRO A 301 6.49 22.06 1.62
C PRO A 301 7.83 22.32 0.94
N TYR A 302 8.64 23.20 1.51
CA TYR A 302 9.96 23.55 0.97
C TYR A 302 10.84 22.32 0.72
N GLY A 303 11.47 22.27 -0.44
CA GLY A 303 12.35 21.20 -0.89
C GLY A 303 11.64 19.92 -1.34
N TRP A 304 10.31 19.85 -1.30
CA TRP A 304 9.53 18.73 -1.81
C TRP A 304 9.08 18.99 -3.23
N HIS A 305 9.16 17.96 -4.04
CA HIS A 305 8.79 17.96 -5.45
C HIS A 305 7.78 16.84 -5.72
N VAL A 306 6.87 17.11 -6.63
CA VAL A 306 5.88 16.14 -7.13
C VAL A 306 5.82 16.25 -8.64
N GLN A 307 6.14 15.17 -9.33
CA GLN A 307 6.09 15.09 -10.79
C GLN A 307 5.06 14.06 -11.22
N THR A 308 4.14 14.47 -12.07
CA THR A 308 3.19 13.56 -12.69
C THR A 308 3.90 12.67 -13.71
N LEU A 309 3.76 11.36 -13.54
CA LEU A 309 4.31 10.36 -14.46
C LEU A 309 3.24 9.74 -15.36
N PHE A 310 2.02 9.60 -14.83
CA PHE A 310 0.92 9.01 -15.56
C PHE A 310 -0.41 9.58 -15.09
N GLN A 311 -1.30 9.83 -16.04
CA GLN A 311 -2.69 10.17 -15.80
C GLN A 311 -3.59 9.46 -16.80
N SER A 312 -4.76 9.01 -16.35
CA SER A 312 -5.79 8.46 -17.20
C SER A 312 -7.17 8.87 -16.71
N SER A 313 -8.06 9.20 -17.66
CA SER A 313 -9.49 9.39 -17.32
C SER A 313 -10.20 8.08 -17.02
N GLY A 314 -9.56 6.96 -17.30
CA GLY A 314 -10.17 5.64 -17.25
C GLY A 314 -11.18 5.37 -18.36
N ARG A 315 -11.39 6.28 -19.32
CA ARG A 315 -12.50 6.20 -20.30
C ARG A 315 -12.09 5.65 -21.67
N HIS A 316 -10.81 5.59 -21.97
CA HIS A 316 -10.28 5.19 -23.28
C HIS A 316 -9.24 4.07 -23.14
N ALA A 317 -9.17 3.15 -24.08
CA ALA A 317 -8.15 2.11 -24.10
C ALA A 317 -6.80 2.67 -24.62
N PRO A 318 -5.65 2.27 -24.04
CA PRO A 318 -5.42 1.25 -23.02
C PRO A 318 -5.53 1.83 -21.60
N ASP A 319 -6.75 1.94 -21.08
CA ASP A 319 -6.98 2.72 -19.85
C ASP A 319 -6.78 1.91 -18.58
N VAL A 320 -6.02 2.47 -17.66
CA VAL A 320 -5.99 2.08 -16.25
C VAL A 320 -7.07 2.84 -15.53
N SER A 321 -8.01 2.13 -14.93
CA SER A 321 -9.09 2.70 -14.13
C SER A 321 -8.87 2.42 -12.65
N ALA A 322 -8.90 3.44 -11.82
CA ALA A 322 -8.64 3.33 -10.38
C ALA A 322 -7.26 2.74 -10.08
N ALA A 323 -6.19 3.40 -10.50
CA ALA A 323 -4.82 2.95 -10.26
C ALA A 323 -4.55 2.80 -8.75
N THR A 324 -3.96 1.65 -8.37
CA THR A 324 -3.63 1.35 -6.97
C THR A 324 -2.14 1.30 -6.72
N THR A 325 -1.36 0.81 -7.68
CA THR A 325 0.09 0.66 -7.52
C THR A 325 0.80 1.03 -8.80
N ALA A 326 1.96 1.67 -8.68
CA ALA A 326 2.90 1.87 -9.77
C ALA A 326 4.27 1.34 -9.36
N LEU A 327 4.97 0.73 -10.30
CA LEU A 327 6.33 0.23 -10.12
C LEU A 327 7.21 0.76 -11.25
N TRP A 328 8.43 1.12 -10.91
CA TRP A 328 9.44 1.55 -11.85
C TRP A 328 10.64 0.62 -11.81
N ASP A 329 10.99 0.01 -12.93
CA ASP A 329 12.22 -0.75 -13.10
C ASP A 329 13.09 -0.09 -14.15
N PRO A 330 14.16 0.61 -13.76
CA PRO A 330 15.12 1.16 -14.71
C PRO A 330 15.98 0.02 -15.26
N THR A 331 15.93 -0.19 -16.56
CA THR A 331 16.91 -1.04 -17.20
C THR A 331 18.24 -0.29 -17.36
N PRO A 332 19.41 -0.99 -17.36
CA PRO A 332 20.73 -0.37 -17.49
C PRO A 332 20.95 0.47 -18.76
N GLN A 333 20.06 0.38 -19.75
CA GLN A 333 20.16 1.09 -21.03
C GLN A 333 19.14 2.22 -21.22
N GLY A 334 18.56 2.72 -20.12
CA GLY A 334 17.59 3.82 -20.19
C GLY A 334 16.18 3.43 -20.67
N HIS A 335 15.94 2.15 -20.95
CA HIS A 335 14.63 1.62 -21.35
C HIS A 335 13.87 1.06 -20.16
N GLY A 336 13.56 1.91 -19.20
CA GLY A 336 12.83 1.49 -18.00
C GLY A 336 11.45 0.92 -18.33
N ALA A 337 10.97 0.01 -17.49
CA ALA A 337 9.60 -0.47 -17.49
C ALA A 337 8.81 0.20 -16.39
N PHE A 338 7.64 0.72 -16.73
CA PHE A 338 6.73 1.35 -15.82
C PHE A 338 5.42 0.56 -15.78
N PHE A 339 5.08 0.05 -14.62
CA PHE A 339 3.87 -0.73 -14.40
C PHE A 339 2.85 0.11 -13.63
N VAL A 340 1.59 0.01 -14.04
CA VAL A 340 0.46 0.55 -13.28
C VAL A 340 -0.58 -0.53 -13.14
N THR A 341 -0.96 -0.83 -11.90
CA THR A 341 -2.06 -1.75 -11.60
C THR A 341 -3.31 -1.00 -11.22
N SER A 342 -4.46 -1.65 -11.30
CA SER A 342 -5.76 -1.07 -10.97
C SER A 342 -6.60 -1.98 -10.10
N LEU A 343 -7.50 -1.40 -9.30
CA LEU A 343 -8.32 -2.12 -8.34
C LEU A 343 -9.30 -3.10 -9.02
N TYR A 344 -9.87 -2.71 -10.16
CA TYR A 344 -10.89 -3.49 -10.88
C TYR A 344 -10.59 -3.60 -12.37
N GLY A 345 -9.36 -3.27 -12.78
CA GLY A 345 -8.95 -3.36 -14.18
C GLY A 345 -8.70 -4.80 -14.62
N PRO A 346 -8.88 -5.10 -15.91
CA PRO A 346 -8.71 -6.46 -16.44
C PRO A 346 -7.23 -6.90 -16.47
N SER A 347 -6.29 -5.96 -16.48
CA SER A 347 -4.85 -6.23 -16.56
C SER A 347 -4.03 -5.03 -16.10
N PRO A 348 -2.79 -5.24 -15.62
CA PRO A 348 -1.85 -4.15 -15.41
C PRO A 348 -1.44 -3.51 -16.74
N LEU A 349 -1.16 -2.22 -16.71
CA LEU A 349 -0.52 -1.51 -17.82
C LEU A 349 1.00 -1.62 -17.69
N LEU A 350 1.65 -2.02 -18.78
CA LEU A 350 3.11 -2.01 -18.91
C LEU A 350 3.51 -0.98 -19.96
N CYS A 351 4.21 0.07 -19.54
CA CYS A 351 4.82 1.06 -20.44
C CYS A 351 6.31 0.78 -20.56
N LYS A 352 6.84 0.77 -21.79
CA LYS A 352 8.26 0.57 -22.07
C LYS A 352 8.84 1.83 -22.71
N GLY A 353 10.10 2.14 -22.39
CA GLY A 353 10.85 3.24 -23.04
C GLY A 353 10.37 4.65 -22.70
N MET A 354 9.68 4.86 -21.60
CA MET A 354 9.09 6.14 -21.25
C MET A 354 10.09 7.20 -20.74
N TYR A 355 11.34 6.83 -20.48
CA TYR A 355 12.34 7.79 -19.99
C TYR A 355 13.72 7.49 -20.61
N SER A 356 14.14 8.33 -21.51
CA SER A 356 15.53 8.50 -21.93
C SER A 356 16.16 9.67 -21.16
#